data_067f0cb556e19d6ec7715bf64350a542
#
_entry.id   067f0cb556e19d6ec7715bf64350a542
#
_cell.length_a   1.000
_cell.length_b   1.000
_cell.length_c   1.000
_cell.angle_alpha   90.00
_cell.angle_beta   90.00
_cell.angle_gamma   90.00
#
_symmetry.space_group_name_H-M   'P 1'
#
loop_
_entity.id
_entity.type
_entity.pdbx_description
1 polymer ?
#
loop_
_entity_poly.entity_id
_entity_poly.type
_entity_poly.pdbx_seq_one_letter_code
_entity_poly.pdbx_strand_id
1 'polypeptide(L)'
;MAGTDQLSVVFSALADPTRRAILDELAQGDATVTELSAPLPMSMPAVSRHLKVLEHAALISRTRSGKWRASHLETAPLREAADWIGRFRRFWDSSLDRLDAHLAAVQAAERTDEKEHS
;
A
#
# COMPACT_ATOMS: atom_id res chain seq x y z
N MET A 1 -1.02 27.76 10.92
CA MET A 1 0.00 26.98 10.25
C MET A 1 -0.26 26.96 8.77
N ALA A 2 0.69 27.34 8.00
CA ALA A 2 0.52 27.41 6.57
C ALA A 2 0.68 26.02 5.96
N GLY A 3 -0.38 25.55 5.34
CA GLY A 3 -0.35 24.33 4.56
C GLY A 3 -0.30 23.05 5.35
N THR A 4 -0.41 21.98 4.62
CA THR A 4 -0.37 20.62 5.12
C THR A 4 1.03 20.08 4.86
N ASP A 5 1.63 19.47 5.85
CA ASP A 5 2.96 18.88 5.67
C ASP A 5 2.87 17.67 4.74
N GLN A 6 4.01 17.28 4.17
CA GLN A 6 4.08 16.19 3.20
C GLN A 6 3.58 14.86 3.78
N LEU A 7 3.89 14.59 5.02
CA LEU A 7 3.46 13.35 5.67
C LEU A 7 1.93 13.27 5.77
N SER A 8 1.28 14.37 6.14
CA SER A 8 -0.18 14.44 6.21
C SER A 8 -0.82 14.27 4.84
N VAL A 9 -0.21 14.84 3.81
CA VAL A 9 -0.69 14.67 2.42
C VAL A 9 -0.62 13.20 2.01
N VAL A 10 0.47 12.53 2.33
CA VAL A 10 0.63 11.09 2.04
C VAL A 10 -0.42 10.27 2.77
N PHE A 11 -0.59 10.47 4.07
CA PHE A 11 -1.59 9.72 4.83
C PHE A 11 -3.02 9.98 4.36
N SER A 12 -3.32 11.22 3.98
CA SER A 12 -4.61 11.55 3.41
C SER A 12 -4.86 10.79 2.10
N ALA A 13 -3.85 10.73 1.23
CA ALA A 13 -3.96 9.98 -0.02
C ALA A 13 -4.15 8.48 0.24
N LEU A 14 -3.49 7.94 1.26
CA LEU A 14 -3.58 6.52 1.63
C LEU A 14 -4.88 6.17 2.37
N ALA A 15 -5.66 7.15 2.79
CA ALA A 15 -6.88 6.92 3.58
C ALA A 15 -8.03 6.35 2.75
N ASP A 16 -7.94 6.36 1.44
CA ASP A 16 -8.98 5.86 0.56
C ASP A 16 -8.66 4.44 0.05
N PRO A 17 -9.59 3.48 0.15
CA PRO A 17 -9.30 2.10 -0.26
C PRO A 17 -9.06 1.96 -1.76
N THR A 18 -9.73 2.76 -2.59
CA THR A 18 -9.50 2.72 -4.05
C THR A 18 -8.08 3.17 -4.37
N ARG A 19 -7.62 4.24 -3.74
CA ARG A 19 -6.26 4.72 -3.96
C ARG A 19 -5.21 3.69 -3.51
N ARG A 20 -5.45 3.00 -2.39
CA ARG A 20 -4.55 1.91 -1.98
C ARG A 20 -4.55 0.77 -2.99
N ALA A 21 -5.71 0.41 -3.55
CA ALA A 21 -5.80 -0.61 -4.59
C ALA A 21 -5.02 -0.22 -5.84
N ILE A 22 -5.09 1.05 -6.23
CA ILE A 22 -4.32 1.57 -7.37
C ILE A 22 -2.82 1.42 -7.11
N LEU A 23 -2.37 1.78 -5.91
CA LEU A 23 -0.95 1.66 -5.55
C LEU A 23 -0.51 0.20 -5.55
N ASP A 24 -1.36 -0.73 -5.11
CA ASP A 24 -1.07 -2.16 -5.15
C ASP A 24 -0.86 -2.63 -6.60
N GLU A 25 -1.70 -2.17 -7.53
CA GLU A 25 -1.54 -2.49 -8.94
C GLU A 25 -0.22 -1.91 -9.50
N LEU A 26 0.09 -0.66 -9.15
CA LEU A 26 1.31 -0.01 -9.61
C LEU A 26 2.56 -0.64 -9.01
N ALA A 27 2.44 -1.31 -7.88
CA ALA A 27 3.54 -2.09 -7.32
C ALA A 27 3.91 -3.29 -8.18
N GLN A 28 2.97 -3.76 -9.02
CA GLN A 28 3.22 -4.84 -9.98
C GLN A 28 3.91 -4.34 -11.25
N GLY A 29 3.78 -3.05 -11.56
CA GLY A 29 4.34 -2.42 -12.75
C GLY A 29 3.54 -1.21 -13.15
N ASP A 30 4.09 -0.41 -14.05
CA ASP A 30 3.43 0.80 -14.53
C ASP A 30 2.13 0.44 -15.26
N ALA A 31 1.14 1.31 -15.17
CA ALA A 31 -0.17 1.06 -15.76
C ALA A 31 -0.81 2.35 -16.25
N THR A 32 -1.60 2.23 -17.30
CA THR A 32 -2.41 3.34 -17.84
C THR A 32 -3.71 3.46 -17.06
N VAL A 33 -4.41 4.58 -17.23
CA VAL A 33 -5.74 4.78 -16.62
C VAL A 33 -6.70 3.66 -17.03
N THR A 34 -6.67 3.28 -18.31
CA THR A 34 -7.52 2.21 -18.84
C THR A 34 -7.25 0.90 -18.10
N GLU A 35 -5.98 0.54 -17.94
CA GLU A 35 -5.60 -0.67 -17.24
C GLU A 35 -6.00 -0.63 -15.76
N LEU A 36 -5.84 0.53 -15.12
CA LEU A 36 -6.19 0.70 -13.71
C LEU A 36 -7.70 0.69 -13.50
N SER A 37 -8.46 1.20 -14.47
CA SER A 37 -9.92 1.26 -14.37
C SER A 37 -10.60 -0.08 -14.57
N ALA A 38 -10.00 -0.97 -15.37
CA ALA A 38 -10.63 -2.22 -15.79
C ALA A 38 -11.18 -3.05 -14.62
N PRO A 39 -10.45 -3.28 -13.51
CA PRO A 39 -10.97 -4.05 -12.39
C PRO A 39 -11.81 -3.25 -11.40
N LEU A 40 -11.94 -1.93 -11.59
CA LEU A 40 -12.60 -1.07 -10.60
C LEU A 40 -14.04 -0.77 -10.99
N PRO A 41 -14.98 -0.79 -10.04
CA PRO A 41 -16.40 -0.50 -10.30
C PRO A 41 -16.65 1.02 -10.34
N MET A 42 -15.88 1.76 -11.13
CA MET A 42 -16.03 3.19 -11.25
C MET A 42 -15.59 3.66 -12.64
N SER A 43 -15.99 4.88 -12.99
CA SER A 43 -15.67 5.47 -14.29
C SER A 43 -14.20 5.87 -14.39
N MET A 44 -13.70 5.97 -15.63
CA MET A 44 -12.33 6.45 -15.87
C MET A 44 -12.10 7.86 -15.31
N PRO A 45 -13.04 8.82 -15.44
CA PRO A 45 -12.87 10.12 -14.79
C PRO A 45 -12.71 10.04 -13.27
N ALA A 46 -13.42 9.11 -12.63
CA ALA A 46 -13.27 8.90 -11.17
C ALA A 46 -11.88 8.38 -10.84
N VAL A 47 -11.40 7.40 -11.61
CA VAL A 47 -10.03 6.87 -11.44
C VAL A 47 -9.01 7.98 -11.67
N SER A 48 -9.20 8.82 -12.69
CA SER A 48 -8.31 9.94 -12.97
C SER A 48 -8.23 10.92 -11.79
N ARG A 49 -9.35 11.16 -11.11
CA ARG A 49 -9.35 12.03 -9.92
C ARG A 49 -8.51 11.42 -8.78
N HIS A 50 -8.62 10.11 -8.58
CA HIS A 50 -7.79 9.42 -7.59
C HIS A 50 -6.30 9.51 -7.96
N LEU A 51 -5.98 9.37 -9.24
CA LEU A 51 -4.60 9.49 -9.70
C LEU A 51 -4.04 10.91 -9.46
N LYS A 52 -4.84 11.94 -9.62
CA LYS A 52 -4.42 13.31 -9.33
C LYS A 52 -4.09 13.49 -7.84
N VAL A 53 -4.88 12.91 -6.96
CA VAL A 53 -4.61 12.94 -5.52
C VAL A 53 -3.29 12.25 -5.21
N LEU A 54 -3.06 11.07 -5.79
CA LEU A 54 -1.82 10.32 -5.61
C LEU A 54 -0.61 11.08 -6.17
N GLU A 55 -0.77 11.71 -7.33
CA GLU A 55 0.28 12.51 -7.94
C GLU A 55 0.62 13.73 -7.10
N HIS A 56 -0.39 14.41 -6.55
CA HIS A 56 -0.20 15.54 -5.66
C HIS A 56 0.57 15.14 -4.39
N ALA A 57 0.35 13.93 -3.91
CA ALA A 57 1.07 13.39 -2.75
C ALA A 57 2.45 12.85 -3.12
N ALA A 58 2.86 12.95 -4.38
CA ALA A 58 4.11 12.43 -4.91
C ALA A 58 4.25 10.91 -4.76
N LEU A 59 3.12 10.20 -4.61
CA LEU A 59 3.10 8.73 -4.52
C LEU A 59 3.16 8.07 -5.89
N ILE A 60 2.86 8.81 -6.92
CA ILE A 60 2.99 8.35 -8.30
C ILE A 60 3.58 9.49 -9.15
N SER A 61 4.23 9.11 -10.24
CA SER A 61 4.59 10.00 -11.33
C SER A 61 3.91 9.51 -12.59
N ARG A 62 3.77 10.37 -13.57
CA ARG A 62 3.19 10.00 -14.84
C ARG A 62 4.21 10.20 -15.94
N THR A 63 4.43 9.16 -16.72
CA THR A 63 5.33 9.22 -17.87
C THR A 63 4.51 9.34 -19.15
N ARG A 64 5.05 10.09 -20.10
CA ARG A 64 4.48 10.22 -21.43
C ARG A 64 5.41 9.59 -22.43
N SER A 65 4.87 8.65 -23.19
CA SER A 65 5.59 8.09 -24.34
C SER A 65 4.62 8.11 -25.51
N GLY A 66 4.75 9.12 -26.37
CA GLY A 66 3.82 9.33 -27.47
C GLY A 66 2.41 9.62 -26.94
N LYS A 67 1.44 8.80 -27.35
CA LYS A 67 0.04 8.90 -26.90
C LYS A 67 -0.22 8.20 -25.57
N TRP A 68 0.74 7.47 -25.05
CA TRP A 68 0.59 6.69 -23.83
C TRP A 68 0.94 7.51 -22.60
N ARG A 69 0.10 7.40 -21.58
CA ARG A 69 0.37 7.96 -20.26
C ARG A 69 0.29 6.84 -19.25
N ALA A 70 1.42 6.45 -18.73
CA ALA A 70 1.48 5.43 -17.68
C ALA A 70 1.78 6.08 -16.36
N SER A 71 1.15 5.57 -15.31
CA SER A 71 1.45 5.95 -13.93
C SER A 71 2.52 5.00 -13.39
N HIS A 72 3.41 5.54 -12.59
CA HIS A 72 4.52 4.83 -11.99
C HIS A 72 4.54 5.06 -10.48
N LEU A 73 4.72 4.01 -9.71
CA LEU A 73 4.80 4.11 -8.25
C LEU A 73 6.10 4.77 -7.82
N GLU A 74 5.98 5.80 -6.97
CA GLU A 74 7.12 6.44 -6.32
C GLU A 74 7.15 5.98 -4.86
N THR A 75 8.20 5.29 -4.47
CA THR A 75 8.28 4.67 -3.15
C THR A 75 8.81 5.58 -2.04
N ALA A 76 9.46 6.70 -2.40
CA ALA A 76 10.07 7.57 -1.41
C ALA A 76 9.08 8.11 -0.36
N PRO A 77 7.88 8.62 -0.74
CA PRO A 77 6.93 9.07 0.27
C PRO A 77 6.39 7.94 1.15
N LEU A 78 6.26 6.73 0.60
CA LEU A 78 5.87 5.56 1.38
C LEU A 78 6.92 5.21 2.41
N ARG A 79 8.20 5.34 2.06
CA ARG A 79 9.31 5.11 2.99
C ARG A 79 9.27 6.11 4.14
N GLU A 80 9.01 7.38 3.85
CA GLU A 80 8.87 8.40 4.89
C GLU A 80 7.73 8.07 5.85
N ALA A 81 6.59 7.65 5.32
CA ALA A 81 5.46 7.23 6.14
C ALA A 81 5.81 6.00 6.99
N ALA A 82 6.47 5.03 6.40
CA ALA A 82 6.92 3.83 7.11
C ALA A 82 7.92 4.17 8.21
N ASP A 83 8.83 5.09 7.96
CA ASP A 83 9.81 5.54 8.94
C ASP A 83 9.13 6.20 10.14
N TRP A 84 8.13 7.04 9.89
CA TRP A 84 7.37 7.66 10.97
C TRP A 84 6.62 6.61 11.80
N ILE A 85 5.93 5.69 11.14
CA ILE A 85 5.22 4.59 11.80
C ILE A 85 6.22 3.74 12.59
N GLY A 86 7.42 3.55 12.04
CA GLY A 86 8.49 2.76 12.66
C GLY A 86 8.96 3.29 14.01
N ARG A 87 8.74 4.59 14.29
CA ARG A 87 9.06 5.16 15.61
C ARG A 87 8.28 4.49 16.73
N PHE A 88 7.16 3.88 16.40
CA PHE A 88 6.28 3.23 17.37
C PHE A 88 6.46 1.71 17.39
N ARG A 89 7.48 1.21 16.71
CA ARG A 89 7.74 -0.23 16.57
C ARG A 89 7.79 -0.93 17.92
N ARG A 90 8.40 -0.31 18.93
CA ARG A 90 8.54 -0.87 20.28
C ARG A 90 7.18 -1.20 20.92
N PHE A 91 6.09 -0.55 20.48
CA PHE A 91 4.76 -0.76 21.05
C PHE A 91 4.08 -2.02 20.49
N TRP A 92 4.48 -2.45 19.31
CA TRP A 92 3.87 -3.64 18.71
C TRP A 92 4.84 -4.80 18.48
N ASP A 93 6.15 -4.59 18.53
CA ASP A 93 7.12 -5.68 18.35
C ASP A 93 6.89 -6.79 19.37
N SER A 94 6.70 -6.46 20.64
CA SER A 94 6.42 -7.48 21.65
C SER A 94 5.09 -8.20 21.41
N SER A 95 4.09 -7.51 20.85
CA SER A 95 2.83 -8.12 20.47
C SER A 95 2.99 -9.06 19.28
N LEU A 96 3.81 -8.67 18.29
CA LEU A 96 4.14 -9.50 17.15
C LEU A 96 4.96 -10.72 17.59
N ASP A 97 5.91 -10.54 18.50
CA ASP A 97 6.70 -11.63 19.05
C ASP A 97 5.81 -12.64 19.78
N ARG A 98 4.81 -12.17 20.53
CA ARG A 98 3.83 -13.05 21.17
C ARG A 98 3.00 -13.81 20.17
N LEU A 99 2.59 -13.14 19.09
CA LEU A 99 1.82 -13.77 18.02
C LEU A 99 2.66 -14.85 17.33
N ASP A 100 3.90 -14.53 17.00
CA ASP A 100 4.83 -15.49 16.38
C ASP A 100 5.05 -16.70 17.28
N ALA A 101 5.24 -16.50 18.57
CA ALA A 101 5.40 -17.59 19.53
C ALA A 101 4.14 -18.44 19.62
N HIS A 102 2.95 -17.81 19.61
CA HIS A 102 1.67 -18.52 19.63
C HIS A 102 1.47 -19.36 18.37
N LEU A 103 1.78 -18.78 17.20
CA LEU A 103 1.69 -19.50 15.93
C LEU A 103 2.64 -20.69 15.89
N ALA A 104 3.87 -20.50 16.38
CA ALA A 104 4.83 -21.58 16.46
C ALA A 104 4.35 -22.70 17.38
N ALA A 105 3.74 -22.37 18.52
CA ALA A 105 3.19 -23.35 19.45
C ALA A 105 2.02 -24.11 18.83
N VAL A 106 1.13 -23.41 18.11
CA VAL A 106 0.00 -24.05 17.42
C VAL A 106 0.51 -24.99 16.33
N GLN A 107 1.48 -24.57 15.54
CA GLN A 107 2.07 -25.40 14.49
C GLN A 107 2.76 -26.64 15.07
N ALA A 108 3.45 -26.48 16.19
CA ALA A 108 4.09 -27.62 16.87
C ALA A 108 3.06 -28.62 17.40
N ALA A 109 1.95 -28.12 17.95
CA ALA A 109 0.86 -28.98 18.43
C ALA A 109 0.20 -29.75 17.28
N GLU A 110 -0.02 -29.08 16.15
CA GLU A 110 -0.58 -29.71 14.95
C GLU A 110 0.33 -30.80 14.42
N ARG A 111 1.64 -30.57 14.38
CA ARG A 111 2.62 -31.57 13.95
C ARG A 111 2.64 -32.79 14.87
N THR A 112 2.48 -32.57 16.16
CA THR A 112 2.41 -33.67 17.12
C THR A 112 1.17 -34.51 16.89
N ASP A 113 0.02 -33.90 16.67
CA ASP A 113 -1.22 -34.59 16.36
C ASP A 113 -1.11 -35.42 15.08
N GLU A 114 -0.50 -34.87 14.03
CA GLU A 114 -0.27 -35.59 12.79
C GLU A 114 0.60 -36.82 13.00
N LYS A 115 1.64 -36.72 13.83
CA LYS A 115 2.49 -37.88 14.16
C LYS A 115 1.75 -38.93 14.94
N GLU A 116 0.86 -38.55 15.83
CA GLU A 116 0.07 -39.50 16.63
C GLU A 116 -0.97 -40.24 15.78
N HIS A 117 -1.42 -39.62 14.71
CA HIS A 117 -2.44 -40.20 13.80
C HIS A 117 -1.86 -40.95 12.60
N SER A 118 -0.57 -40.91 12.45
CA SER A 118 0.10 -41.66 11.37
C SER A 118 0.70 -43.01 11.83
#